data_ea1b261501c6a2ecb422ffae9c23d353
#
_entry.id   ea1b261501c6a2ecb422ffae9c23d353
#
_cell.length_a   1.000
_cell.length_b   1.000
_cell.length_c   1.000
_cell.angle_alpha   90.00
_cell.angle_beta   90.00
_cell.angle_gamma   90.00
#
_symmetry.space_group_name_H-M   'P 1'
#
loop_
_entity.id
_entity.type
_entity.pdbx_description
1 polymer ?
#
loop_
_entity_poly.entity_id
_entity_poly.type
_entity_poly.pdbx_seq_one_letter_code
_entity_poly.pdbx_strand_id
1 'polypeptide(L)'
;YESVFEHYASSGDNFLGGENLLEHLVYETFKHNLSVLRENKIQFTKPMDALGFPGSEPYLAPTQAAQTNVVMLSAKLRPFLESAAPELAPQLKLDLINSAGKKATCELALDAVALDELLKQKIYTGLKSFLYELKKMLPEFPAASEIQLLLAGNGSRSRHVEALFVEHSNGENGNSSAWDELCH
;
A
#
# COMPACT_ATOMS: atom_id res chain seq x y z
N TYR A 1 37.41 -16.85 7.33
CA TYR A 1 36.38 -17.21 6.35
C TYR A 1 35.91 -15.89 5.73
N GLU A 2 36.12 -15.70 4.42
CA GLU A 2 35.50 -14.60 3.68
C GLU A 2 34.15 -15.09 3.18
N SER A 3 33.09 -14.35 3.52
CA SER A 3 31.77 -14.58 2.95
C SER A 3 31.70 -13.85 1.61
N VAL A 4 31.49 -14.59 0.53
CA VAL A 4 31.28 -14.02 -0.80
C VAL A 4 29.79 -13.89 -1.04
N PHE A 5 29.32 -12.69 -1.36
CA PHE A 5 27.94 -12.42 -1.76
C PHE A 5 27.89 -12.21 -3.27
N GLU A 6 27.10 -13.01 -3.95
CA GLU A 6 26.85 -12.85 -5.38
C GLU A 6 25.46 -12.26 -5.60
N HIS A 7 25.36 -11.22 -6.42
CA HIS A 7 24.10 -10.61 -6.79
C HIS A 7 23.64 -11.18 -8.13
N TYR A 8 22.51 -11.89 -8.13
CA TYR A 8 22.01 -12.57 -9.31
C TYR A 8 20.98 -11.77 -10.09
N ALA A 9 20.05 -11.12 -9.41
CA ALA A 9 19.02 -10.32 -10.06
C ALA A 9 18.45 -9.25 -9.14
N SER A 10 17.82 -8.26 -9.75
CA SER A 10 17.03 -7.25 -9.07
C SER A 10 15.67 -7.14 -9.75
N SER A 11 14.61 -7.32 -9.03
CA SER A 11 13.24 -7.12 -9.49
C SER A 11 12.42 -6.42 -8.41
N GLY A 12 11.41 -5.65 -8.80
CA GLY A 12 10.58 -4.94 -7.84
C GLY A 12 9.42 -4.21 -8.49
N ASP A 13 8.40 -3.92 -7.69
CA ASP A 13 7.31 -3.03 -8.04
C ASP A 13 7.60 -1.64 -7.46
N ASN A 14 7.76 -0.63 -8.33
CA ASN A 14 8.02 0.75 -7.94
C ASN A 14 6.86 1.39 -7.15
N PHE A 15 5.68 0.77 -7.17
CA PHE A 15 4.45 1.27 -6.56
C PHE A 15 4.00 0.47 -5.32
N LEU A 16 4.85 -0.42 -4.79
CA LEU A 16 4.56 -1.20 -3.58
C LEU A 16 5.24 -0.64 -2.31
N GLY A 17 5.94 0.48 -2.42
CA GLY A 17 6.55 1.13 -1.26
C GLY A 17 5.50 1.59 -0.24
N GLY A 18 5.86 1.61 1.05
CA GLY A 18 4.95 2.01 2.13
C GLY A 18 4.35 3.41 1.93
N GLU A 19 5.09 4.35 1.37
CA GLU A 19 4.58 5.70 1.07
C GLU A 19 3.55 5.67 -0.07
N ASN A 20 3.76 4.86 -1.11
CA ASN A 20 2.77 4.71 -2.19
C ASN A 20 1.48 4.03 -1.69
N LEU A 21 1.60 3.02 -0.82
CA LEU A 21 0.43 2.42 -0.16
C LEU A 21 -0.35 3.46 0.66
N LEU A 22 0.34 4.35 1.39
CA LEU A 22 -0.31 5.45 2.10
C LEU A 22 -0.99 6.44 1.16
N GLU A 23 -0.37 6.79 0.04
CA GLU A 23 -0.99 7.63 -0.98
C GLU A 23 -2.28 7.00 -1.52
N HIS A 24 -2.31 5.69 -1.72
CA HIS A 24 -3.53 4.97 -2.12
C HIS A 24 -4.61 5.00 -1.03
N LEU A 25 -4.26 4.85 0.25
CA LEU A 25 -5.22 4.99 1.35
C LEU A 25 -5.81 6.41 1.40
N VAL A 26 -4.96 7.43 1.23
CA VAL A 26 -5.39 8.83 1.13
C VAL A 26 -6.34 9.03 -0.04
N TYR A 27 -5.99 8.48 -1.20
CA TYR A 27 -6.80 8.62 -2.41
C TYR A 27 -8.17 7.92 -2.29
N GLU A 28 -8.23 6.75 -1.64
CA GLU A 28 -9.50 6.08 -1.35
C GLU A 28 -10.35 6.91 -0.38
N THR A 29 -9.73 7.43 0.68
CA THR A 29 -10.39 8.35 1.62
C THR A 29 -10.89 9.62 0.91
N PHE A 30 -10.10 10.19 -0.02
CA PHE A 30 -10.51 11.32 -0.84
C PHE A 30 -11.78 11.00 -1.66
N LYS A 31 -11.83 9.87 -2.34
CA LYS A 31 -13.00 9.44 -3.14
C LYS A 31 -14.24 9.32 -2.27
N HIS A 32 -14.10 8.71 -1.11
CA HIS A 32 -15.21 8.51 -0.17
C HIS A 32 -15.77 9.83 0.41
N ASN A 33 -14.95 10.87 0.51
CA ASN A 33 -15.30 12.15 1.13
C ASN A 33 -15.42 13.31 0.13
N LEU A 34 -15.61 13.03 -1.15
CA LEU A 34 -15.55 14.04 -2.20
C LEU A 34 -16.54 15.21 -2.01
N SER A 35 -17.73 14.97 -1.44
CA SER A 35 -18.72 16.01 -1.14
C SER A 35 -18.20 17.03 -0.14
N VAL A 36 -17.70 16.58 1.00
CA VAL A 36 -17.14 17.44 2.06
C VAL A 36 -15.93 18.22 1.56
N LEU A 37 -15.07 17.56 0.78
CA LEU A 37 -13.88 18.18 0.23
C LEU A 37 -14.21 19.24 -0.83
N ARG A 38 -15.26 19.04 -1.61
CA ARG A 38 -15.78 20.03 -2.58
C ARG A 38 -16.31 21.28 -1.89
N GLU A 39 -17.15 21.10 -0.87
CA GLU A 39 -17.72 22.21 -0.10
C GLU A 39 -16.64 23.12 0.49
N ASN A 40 -15.55 22.50 0.98
CA ASN A 40 -14.44 23.20 1.60
C ASN A 40 -13.33 23.59 0.61
N LYS A 41 -13.48 23.31 -0.70
CA LYS A 41 -12.49 23.57 -1.77
C LYS A 41 -11.10 22.96 -1.47
N ILE A 42 -11.12 21.78 -0.89
CA ILE A 42 -9.90 21.02 -0.57
C ILE A 42 -9.42 20.25 -1.79
N GLN A 43 -8.11 20.31 -2.03
CA GLN A 43 -7.45 19.59 -3.11
C GLN A 43 -6.48 18.55 -2.54
N PHE A 44 -6.30 17.47 -3.30
CA PHE A 44 -5.31 16.42 -3.04
C PHE A 44 -4.47 16.16 -4.31
N THR A 45 -3.36 15.46 -4.18
CA THR A 45 -2.71 14.78 -5.29
C THR A 45 -3.20 13.34 -5.36
N LYS A 46 -3.14 12.72 -6.52
CA LYS A 46 -3.41 11.29 -6.68
C LYS A 46 -2.09 10.50 -6.70
N PRO A 47 -2.09 9.21 -6.35
CA PRO A 47 -0.94 8.34 -6.59
C PRO A 47 -0.56 8.31 -8.06
N MET A 48 0.73 8.10 -8.36
CA MET A 48 1.25 8.15 -9.72
C MET A 48 0.63 7.06 -10.62
N ASP A 49 0.38 5.90 -10.05
CA ASP A 49 -0.24 4.72 -10.69
C ASP A 49 -1.78 4.72 -10.65
N ALA A 50 -2.42 5.73 -10.03
CA ALA A 50 -3.87 5.84 -9.98
C ALA A 50 -4.44 6.68 -11.13
N LEU A 51 -5.61 6.28 -11.62
CA LEU A 51 -6.38 7.06 -12.60
C LEU A 51 -7.29 8.07 -11.89
N GLY A 52 -7.44 9.25 -12.49
CA GLY A 52 -8.52 10.17 -12.12
C GLY A 52 -9.88 9.61 -12.52
N PHE A 53 -10.95 10.12 -11.94
CA PHE A 53 -12.32 9.78 -12.30
C PHE A 53 -13.12 11.04 -12.67
N PRO A 54 -14.19 10.91 -13.45
CA PRO A 54 -14.98 12.07 -13.91
C PRO A 54 -15.45 12.96 -12.74
N GLY A 55 -15.19 14.26 -12.82
CA GLY A 55 -15.54 15.25 -11.80
C GLY A 55 -14.52 15.37 -10.64
N SER A 56 -13.42 14.64 -10.68
CA SER A 56 -12.31 14.79 -9.72
C SER A 56 -11.29 15.86 -10.13
N GLU A 57 -11.28 16.28 -11.40
CA GLU A 57 -10.24 17.12 -12.00
C GLU A 57 -9.99 18.44 -11.24
N PRO A 58 -10.99 19.18 -10.74
CA PRO A 58 -10.76 20.42 -10.00
C PRO A 58 -10.16 20.19 -8.60
N TYR A 59 -10.24 18.96 -8.10
CA TYR A 59 -9.85 18.57 -6.74
C TYR A 59 -8.58 17.73 -6.68
N LEU A 60 -8.10 17.29 -7.85
CA LEU A 60 -6.82 16.60 -8.01
C LEU A 60 -5.84 17.55 -8.73
N ALA A 61 -4.98 18.20 -7.96
CA ALA A 61 -4.06 19.20 -8.49
C ALA A 61 -2.68 19.10 -7.84
N PRO A 62 -1.58 19.30 -8.58
CA PRO A 62 -0.22 19.26 -8.04
C PRO A 62 0.15 20.56 -7.32
N THR A 63 -0.74 21.07 -6.46
CA THR A 63 -0.50 22.28 -5.68
C THR A 63 0.21 21.98 -4.37
N GLN A 64 0.91 22.96 -3.79
CA GLN A 64 1.52 22.83 -2.47
C GLN A 64 0.49 22.50 -1.38
N ALA A 65 -0.71 23.10 -1.44
CA ALA A 65 -1.81 22.80 -0.53
C ALA A 65 -2.25 21.33 -0.64
N ALA A 66 -2.41 20.82 -1.87
CA ALA A 66 -2.79 19.43 -2.12
C ALA A 66 -1.73 18.43 -1.58
N GLN A 67 -0.45 18.71 -1.82
CA GLN A 67 0.66 17.89 -1.30
C GLN A 67 0.68 17.90 0.24
N THR A 68 0.49 19.07 0.86
CA THR A 68 0.40 19.18 2.32
C THR A 68 -0.77 18.37 2.87
N ASN A 69 -1.93 18.43 2.23
CA ASN A 69 -3.10 17.65 2.63
C ASN A 69 -2.86 16.13 2.56
N VAL A 70 -2.17 15.67 1.50
CA VAL A 70 -1.75 14.26 1.40
C VAL A 70 -0.86 13.86 2.57
N VAL A 71 0.16 14.66 2.88
CA VAL A 71 1.09 14.39 4.00
C VAL A 71 0.34 14.35 5.34
N MET A 72 -0.57 15.30 5.57
CA MET A 72 -1.34 15.37 6.82
C MET A 72 -2.26 14.17 7.01
N LEU A 73 -2.96 13.75 5.95
CA LEU A 73 -3.84 12.58 6.02
C LEU A 73 -3.04 11.27 6.07
N SER A 74 -1.94 11.16 5.33
CA SER A 74 -1.02 10.01 5.40
C SER A 74 -0.49 9.78 6.81
N ALA A 75 -0.11 10.85 7.52
CA ALA A 75 0.35 10.75 8.91
C ALA A 75 -0.71 10.16 9.85
N LYS A 76 -2.00 10.39 9.57
CA LYS A 76 -3.12 9.82 10.33
C LYS A 76 -3.44 8.37 9.96
N LEU A 77 -3.21 8.00 8.70
CA LEU A 77 -3.47 6.64 8.20
C LEU A 77 -2.26 5.69 8.36
N ARG A 78 -1.07 6.23 8.63
CA ARG A 78 0.15 5.43 8.82
C ARG A 78 0.02 4.33 9.89
N PRO A 79 -0.56 4.58 11.09
CA PRO A 79 -0.75 3.51 12.07
C PRO A 79 -1.65 2.38 11.56
N PHE A 80 -2.62 2.69 10.68
CA PHE A 80 -3.47 1.68 10.06
C PHE A 80 -2.70 0.76 9.10
N LEU A 81 -1.71 1.29 8.38
CA LEU A 81 -0.82 0.49 7.53
C LEU A 81 0.16 -0.37 8.35
N GLU A 82 0.78 0.22 9.38
CA GLU A 82 1.98 -0.34 10.04
C GLU A 82 1.66 -1.15 11.31
N SER A 83 0.41 -1.16 11.79
CA SER A 83 0.03 -1.90 13.01
C SER A 83 -0.44 -3.32 12.69
N ALA A 84 -0.08 -4.27 13.55
CA ALA A 84 -0.59 -5.64 13.50
C ALA A 84 -2.10 -5.71 13.84
N ALA A 85 -2.59 -4.81 14.71
CA ALA A 85 -4.00 -4.71 15.11
C ALA A 85 -4.45 -3.26 15.03
N PRO A 86 -4.68 -2.70 13.83
CA PRO A 86 -5.02 -1.30 13.69
C PRO A 86 -6.46 -1.03 14.12
N GLU A 87 -6.60 0.00 14.93
CA GLU A 87 -7.90 0.62 15.18
C GLU A 87 -8.02 1.86 14.30
N LEU A 88 -9.09 1.96 13.55
CA LEU A 88 -9.41 3.12 12.73
C LEU A 88 -10.78 3.67 13.17
N ALA A 89 -10.78 4.89 13.69
CA ALA A 89 -12.03 5.56 14.02
C ALA A 89 -12.86 5.76 12.73
N PRO A 90 -14.19 5.60 12.77
CA PRO A 90 -15.03 5.75 11.58
C PRO A 90 -15.06 7.18 11.02
N GLN A 91 -14.63 8.14 11.81
CA GLN A 91 -14.54 9.56 11.45
C GLN A 91 -13.23 10.15 11.92
N LEU A 92 -12.66 11.02 11.09
CA LEU A 92 -11.43 11.74 11.36
C LEU A 92 -11.66 13.24 11.16
N LYS A 93 -11.51 14.02 12.21
CA LYS A 93 -11.51 15.48 12.11
C LYS A 93 -10.09 15.98 11.84
N LEU A 94 -9.95 16.74 10.75
CA LEU A 94 -8.64 17.19 10.27
C LEU A 94 -8.73 18.61 9.69
N ASP A 95 -7.75 19.46 10.04
CA ASP A 95 -7.60 20.79 9.47
C ASP A 95 -6.81 20.67 8.15
N LEU A 96 -7.48 20.83 7.02
CA LEU A 96 -6.88 20.74 5.69
C LEU A 96 -6.71 22.15 5.09
N ILE A 97 -5.84 22.27 4.11
CA ILE A 97 -5.57 23.53 3.41
C ILE A 97 -6.42 23.59 2.14
N ASN A 98 -7.24 24.61 2.03
CA ASN A 98 -8.07 24.83 0.84
C ASN A 98 -7.29 25.47 -0.32
N SER A 99 -7.91 25.56 -1.48
CA SER A 99 -7.29 26.16 -2.69
C SER A 99 -6.91 27.63 -2.54
N ALA A 100 -7.42 28.33 -1.51
CA ALA A 100 -7.04 29.71 -1.17
C ALA A 100 -5.91 29.78 -0.12
N GLY A 101 -5.30 28.63 0.24
CA GLY A 101 -4.25 28.55 1.25
C GLY A 101 -4.73 28.72 2.71
N LYS A 102 -6.04 28.65 2.95
CA LYS A 102 -6.62 28.78 4.28
C LYS A 102 -6.95 27.42 4.89
N LYS A 103 -6.82 27.29 6.21
CA LYS A 103 -7.28 26.09 6.93
C LYS A 103 -8.79 25.97 6.89
N ALA A 104 -9.26 24.77 6.65
CA ALA A 104 -10.66 24.37 6.76
C ALA A 104 -10.74 23.04 7.53
N THR A 105 -11.52 23.01 8.59
CA THR A 105 -11.74 21.80 9.37
C THR A 105 -12.74 20.90 8.65
N CYS A 106 -12.28 19.72 8.26
CA CYS A 106 -13.10 18.71 7.60
C CYS A 106 -13.28 17.50 8.52
N GLU A 107 -14.49 16.95 8.54
CA GLU A 107 -14.78 15.68 9.17
C GLU A 107 -14.88 14.61 8.08
N LEU A 108 -13.89 13.74 8.03
CA LEU A 108 -13.74 12.71 7.00
C LEU A 108 -14.26 11.38 7.52
N ALA A 109 -15.14 10.74 6.77
CA ALA A 109 -15.55 9.36 7.02
C ALA A 109 -14.44 8.40 6.57
N LEU A 110 -14.13 7.41 7.41
CA LEU A 110 -13.12 6.39 7.13
C LEU A 110 -13.81 5.02 7.06
N ASP A 111 -13.71 4.39 5.90
CA ASP A 111 -14.19 3.01 5.69
C ASP A 111 -13.03 2.04 5.90
N ALA A 112 -12.89 1.56 7.14
CA ALA A 112 -11.82 0.65 7.52
C ALA A 112 -11.81 -0.65 6.69
N VAL A 113 -12.98 -1.13 6.29
CA VAL A 113 -13.10 -2.37 5.50
C VAL A 113 -12.59 -2.14 4.08
N ALA A 114 -13.01 -1.05 3.43
CA ALA A 114 -12.55 -0.71 2.09
C ALA A 114 -11.06 -0.41 2.05
N LEU A 115 -10.53 0.30 3.06
CA LEU A 115 -9.10 0.59 3.17
C LEU A 115 -8.27 -0.68 3.43
N ASP A 116 -8.78 -1.61 4.22
CA ASP A 116 -8.14 -2.89 4.49
C ASP A 116 -8.06 -3.77 3.24
N GLU A 117 -9.15 -3.91 2.52
CA GLU A 117 -9.22 -4.68 1.29
C GLU A 117 -8.30 -4.10 0.20
N LEU A 118 -8.23 -2.78 0.10
CA LEU A 118 -7.30 -2.10 -0.81
C LEU A 118 -5.84 -2.46 -0.49
N LEU A 119 -5.45 -2.42 0.79
CA LEU A 119 -4.10 -2.81 1.22
C LEU A 119 -3.82 -4.28 0.90
N LYS A 120 -4.75 -5.16 1.22
CA LYS A 120 -4.64 -6.59 0.95
C LYS A 120 -4.43 -6.86 -0.53
N GLN A 121 -5.23 -6.26 -1.41
CA GLN A 121 -5.09 -6.42 -2.86
C GLN A 121 -3.76 -5.93 -3.40
N LYS A 122 -3.32 -4.74 -2.97
CA LYS A 122 -2.04 -4.16 -3.41
C LYS A 122 -0.86 -5.03 -2.97
N ILE A 123 -0.83 -5.44 -1.71
CA ILE A 123 0.24 -6.27 -1.16
C ILE A 123 0.23 -7.65 -1.81
N TYR A 124 -0.95 -8.27 -2.00
CA TYR A 124 -1.07 -9.55 -2.68
C TYR A 124 -0.51 -9.50 -4.12
N THR A 125 -0.86 -8.46 -4.88
CA THR A 125 -0.36 -8.28 -6.24
C THR A 125 1.17 -8.15 -6.27
N GLY A 126 1.74 -7.37 -5.36
CA GLY A 126 3.18 -7.20 -5.25
C GLY A 126 3.89 -8.48 -4.82
N LEU A 127 3.32 -9.21 -3.85
CA LEU A 127 3.85 -10.50 -3.43
C LEU A 127 3.81 -11.53 -4.57
N LYS A 128 2.72 -11.60 -5.31
CA LYS A 128 2.59 -12.48 -6.49
C LYS A 128 3.67 -12.18 -7.53
N SER A 129 3.93 -10.90 -7.82
CA SER A 129 4.99 -10.49 -8.73
C SER A 129 6.38 -10.91 -8.23
N PHE A 130 6.65 -10.71 -6.93
CA PHE A 130 7.89 -11.13 -6.31
C PHE A 130 8.10 -12.66 -6.40
N LEU A 131 7.09 -13.45 -6.07
CA LEU A 131 7.16 -14.91 -6.10
C LEU A 131 7.35 -15.45 -7.53
N TYR A 132 6.72 -14.81 -8.50
CA TYR A 132 6.90 -15.14 -9.91
C TYR A 132 8.35 -14.95 -10.35
N GLU A 133 8.98 -13.83 -10.00
CA GLU A 133 10.38 -13.57 -10.31
C GLU A 133 11.32 -14.53 -9.55
N LEU A 134 11.03 -14.81 -8.28
CA LEU A 134 11.78 -15.80 -7.50
C LEU A 134 11.74 -17.19 -8.16
N LYS A 135 10.56 -17.62 -8.60
CA LYS A 135 10.38 -18.92 -9.30
C LYS A 135 11.22 -19.03 -10.56
N LYS A 136 11.36 -17.95 -11.34
CA LYS A 136 12.22 -17.92 -12.53
C LYS A 136 13.70 -18.12 -12.21
N MET A 137 14.13 -17.67 -11.03
CA MET A 137 15.51 -17.74 -10.62
C MET A 137 15.88 -19.07 -9.97
N LEU A 138 14.94 -19.80 -9.39
CA LEU A 138 15.19 -21.07 -8.69
C LEU A 138 15.97 -22.12 -9.50
N PRO A 139 15.77 -22.29 -10.81
CA PRO A 139 16.57 -23.23 -11.62
C PRO A 139 18.06 -22.92 -11.65
N GLU A 140 18.47 -21.68 -11.38
CA GLU A 140 19.88 -21.26 -11.31
C GLU A 140 20.55 -21.72 -10.01
N PHE A 141 19.75 -22.16 -9.02
CA PHE A 141 20.22 -22.60 -7.70
C PHE A 141 19.83 -24.04 -7.36
N PRO A 142 20.19 -25.04 -8.17
CA PRO A 142 19.75 -26.42 -7.99
C PRO A 142 20.25 -27.05 -6.68
N ALA A 143 21.28 -26.47 -6.05
CA ALA A 143 21.85 -26.93 -4.79
C ALA A 143 21.30 -26.17 -3.55
N ALA A 144 20.43 -25.17 -3.73
CA ALA A 144 19.85 -24.44 -2.61
C ALA A 144 18.84 -25.34 -1.89
N SER A 145 19.14 -25.67 -0.64
CA SER A 145 18.25 -26.44 0.23
C SER A 145 17.30 -25.56 1.06
N GLU A 146 17.59 -24.26 1.11
CA GLU A 146 16.85 -23.29 1.91
C GLU A 146 16.92 -21.90 1.26
N ILE A 147 15.81 -21.16 1.32
CA ILE A 147 15.71 -19.77 0.91
C ILE A 147 15.31 -18.95 2.12
N GLN A 148 16.13 -17.95 2.46
CA GLN A 148 15.83 -17.01 3.52
C GLN A 148 15.30 -15.71 2.94
N LEU A 149 14.08 -15.32 3.33
CA LEU A 149 13.46 -14.07 2.93
C LEU A 149 13.65 -13.01 4.01
N LEU A 150 14.29 -11.90 3.66
CA LEU A 150 14.44 -10.75 4.53
C LEU A 150 13.44 -9.68 4.10
N LEU A 151 12.45 -9.42 4.96
CA LEU A 151 11.45 -8.38 4.74
C LEU A 151 12.00 -7.04 5.22
N ALA A 152 12.06 -6.05 4.33
CA ALA A 152 12.57 -4.72 4.62
C ALA A 152 11.62 -3.62 4.13
N GLY A 153 11.69 -2.45 4.78
CA GLY A 153 10.88 -1.27 4.45
C GLY A 153 9.54 -1.20 5.19
N ASN A 154 8.92 -0.03 5.16
CA ASN A 154 7.67 0.23 5.93
C ASN A 154 6.47 -0.58 5.42
N GLY A 155 6.40 -0.86 4.13
CA GLY A 155 5.33 -1.69 3.55
C GLY A 155 5.32 -3.12 4.10
N SER A 156 6.49 -3.67 4.41
CA SER A 156 6.62 -5.02 4.97
C SER A 156 6.11 -5.17 6.41
N ARG A 157 5.89 -4.06 7.11
CA ARG A 157 5.30 -4.04 8.46
C ARG A 157 3.78 -4.24 8.47
N SER A 158 3.17 -4.21 7.29
CA SER A 158 1.73 -4.48 7.18
C SER A 158 1.41 -5.92 7.58
N ARG A 159 0.36 -6.09 8.40
CA ARG A 159 -0.18 -7.40 8.81
C ARG A 159 -0.50 -8.31 7.62
N HIS A 160 -0.83 -7.73 6.47
CA HIS A 160 -1.14 -8.51 5.27
C HIS A 160 0.08 -9.20 4.69
N VAL A 161 1.28 -8.65 4.86
CA VAL A 161 2.51 -9.31 4.39
C VAL A 161 2.76 -10.60 5.19
N GLU A 162 2.73 -10.52 6.51
CA GLU A 162 2.90 -11.70 7.37
C GLU A 162 1.80 -12.74 7.13
N ALA A 163 0.53 -12.31 7.09
CA ALA A 163 -0.61 -13.19 6.87
C ALA A 163 -0.50 -13.95 5.55
N LEU A 164 -0.11 -13.28 4.45
CA LEU A 164 0.05 -13.92 3.15
C LEU A 164 1.20 -14.93 3.12
N PHE A 165 2.32 -14.65 3.78
CA PHE A 165 3.40 -15.63 3.89
C PHE A 165 3.00 -16.83 4.73
N VAL A 166 2.30 -16.64 5.85
CA VAL A 166 1.81 -17.73 6.72
C VAL A 166 0.76 -18.58 5.99
N GLU A 167 -0.21 -17.95 5.33
CA GLU A 167 -1.27 -18.63 4.58
C GLU A 167 -0.70 -19.52 3.48
N HIS A 168 0.40 -19.10 2.85
CA HIS A 168 0.99 -19.81 1.73
C HIS A 168 2.13 -20.76 2.12
N SER A 169 2.72 -20.62 3.33
CA SER A 169 3.72 -21.53 3.86
C SER A 169 3.12 -22.77 4.51
N ASN A 170 1.88 -22.70 5.00
CA ASN A 170 1.18 -23.77 5.69
C ASN A 170 0.46 -24.75 4.75
N GLY A 171 0.98 -25.00 3.56
CA GLY A 171 0.53 -26.09 2.69
C GLY A 171 0.76 -27.46 3.37
N GLU A 172 0.11 -27.69 4.51
CA GLU A 172 0.00 -29.01 5.14
C GLU A 172 -0.91 -29.88 4.27
N ASN A 173 -0.37 -30.99 3.86
CA ASN A 173 -0.99 -32.11 3.18
C ASN A 173 -0.87 -32.17 1.65
N GLY A 174 0.36 -32.38 1.11
CA GLY A 174 0.54 -33.22 -0.10
C GLY A 174 -0.15 -32.83 -1.39
N ASN A 175 -0.91 -31.76 -1.42
CA ASN A 175 -1.47 -31.18 -2.61
C ASN A 175 -0.61 -30.00 -3.05
N SER A 176 -0.42 -29.86 -4.35
CA SER A 176 0.12 -28.72 -5.08
C SER A 176 0.09 -27.48 -4.22
N SER A 177 1.28 -27.04 -3.80
CA SER A 177 1.42 -26.03 -2.75
C SER A 177 0.67 -24.77 -3.17
N ALA A 178 0.10 -24.04 -2.23
CA ALA A 178 -0.46 -22.71 -2.48
C ALA A 178 0.52 -21.78 -3.25
N TRP A 179 1.81 -22.10 -3.26
CA TRP A 179 2.83 -21.55 -4.12
C TRP A 179 2.58 -21.77 -5.62
N ASP A 180 2.02 -22.90 -6.03
CA ASP A 180 1.70 -23.16 -7.44
C ASP A 180 0.48 -22.35 -7.89
N GLU A 181 -0.49 -22.12 -7.01
CA GLU A 181 -1.65 -21.26 -7.30
C GLU A 181 -1.28 -19.78 -7.39
N LEU A 182 -0.29 -19.32 -6.57
CA LEU A 182 0.22 -17.95 -6.64
C LEU A 182 1.06 -17.69 -7.89
N CYS A 183 1.61 -18.72 -8.51
CA CYS A 183 2.50 -18.61 -9.64
C CYS A 183 1.81 -18.89 -10.99
N HIS A 184 0.52 -19.18 -11.02
CA HIS A 184 -0.33 -19.27 -12.20
C HIS A 184 -1.22 -18.05 -12.33
#